data_20e6bf2fb97ec4ea892e9a89d8e7057b
#
_entry.id   20e6bf2fb97ec4ea892e9a89d8e7057b
#
_cell.length_a   1.000
_cell.length_b   1.000
_cell.length_c   1.000
_cell.angle_alpha   90.00
_cell.angle_beta   90.00
_cell.angle_gamma   90.00
#
_symmetry.space_group_name_H-M   'P 1'
#
loop_
_entity.id
_entity.type
_entity.pdbx_description
1 polymer ?
#
loop_
_entity_poly.entity_id
_entity_poly.type
_entity_poly.pdbx_seq_one_letter_code
_entity_poly.pdbx_strand_id
1 'polypeptide(L)'
;MAINRTPVNTDASASYIAGLVAVVGCDGTGKSTLTADLVKNMQARGMSERRYLGVLSGEDGDKIKRLPIIGVWLERRLAKKSSETQRMSSKAPPLWAALIMYAFSLRRMANLRKVRRLTKRGVLVISDRYPQAEVSGFYYDGPGIGIERVSSGWMTYLAERERRLYQKMANYRPELVIRLDIDIETALARKPDHDDEELRDKICVMQKINYNHARIIVLDSRAPYNSVLSEALKLVSSVAQHTHLKKALSE
;
A
#
# COMPACT_ATOMS: atom_id res chain seq x y z
N MET A 1 -6.96 4.41 -22.37
CA MET A 1 -7.40 3.17 -21.72
C MET A 1 -8.41 3.53 -20.62
N ALA A 2 -9.66 3.09 -20.67
CA ALA A 2 -10.67 3.44 -19.67
C ALA A 2 -10.34 2.66 -18.37
N ILE A 3 -10.00 3.37 -17.31
CA ILE A 3 -9.81 2.78 -15.98
C ILE A 3 -11.20 2.41 -15.49
N ASN A 4 -11.48 1.10 -15.48
CA ASN A 4 -12.73 0.56 -14.97
C ASN A 4 -12.75 0.76 -13.45
N ARG A 5 -13.34 1.87 -12.99
CA ARG A 5 -13.50 2.17 -11.56
C ARG A 5 -14.60 1.28 -11.04
N THR A 6 -14.26 0.31 -10.23
CA THR A 6 -15.26 -0.39 -9.41
C THR A 6 -15.92 0.65 -8.51
N PRO A 7 -17.26 0.78 -8.47
CA PRO A 7 -17.90 1.69 -7.55
C PRO A 7 -17.53 1.28 -6.13
N VAL A 8 -16.75 2.13 -5.45
CA VAL A 8 -16.50 1.97 -4.02
C VAL A 8 -17.82 2.32 -3.35
N ASN A 9 -18.41 1.33 -2.70
CA ASN A 9 -19.61 1.54 -1.91
C ASN A 9 -19.25 2.53 -0.79
N THR A 10 -19.69 3.78 -0.92
CA THR A 10 -19.44 4.87 0.01
C THR A 10 -20.36 4.72 1.22
N ASP A 11 -20.30 3.55 1.86
CA ASP A 11 -21.03 3.32 3.10
C ASP A 11 -20.57 4.31 4.19
N ALA A 12 -21.54 4.96 4.81
CA ALA A 12 -21.40 5.87 5.93
C ALA A 12 -20.73 5.25 7.19
N SER A 13 -20.27 4.01 7.10
CA SER A 13 -19.57 3.23 8.12
C SER A 13 -18.04 3.25 8.03
N ALA A 14 -17.45 4.06 7.15
CA ALA A 14 -16.00 4.14 7.04
C ALA A 14 -15.38 4.62 8.36
N SER A 15 -14.72 3.70 9.06
CA SER A 15 -14.13 4.00 10.37
C SER A 15 -12.73 4.57 10.19
N TYR A 16 -12.53 5.73 10.76
CA TYR A 16 -11.27 6.43 10.82
C TYR A 16 -10.35 5.81 11.88
N ILE A 17 -9.09 5.60 11.53
CA ILE A 17 -8.06 5.12 12.47
C ILE A 17 -7.22 6.30 12.96
N ALA A 18 -7.58 6.85 14.11
CA ALA A 18 -6.80 7.89 14.76
C ALA A 18 -5.39 7.39 15.08
N GLY A 19 -4.36 8.23 14.89
CA GLY A 19 -2.96 7.88 15.12
C GLY A 19 -2.33 6.99 14.04
N LEU A 20 -2.99 6.81 12.89
CA LEU A 20 -2.41 6.12 11.74
C LEU A 20 -2.05 7.10 10.63
N VAL A 21 -0.78 7.15 10.28
CA VAL A 21 -0.26 7.85 9.10
C VAL A 21 0.21 6.82 8.07
N ALA A 22 -0.30 6.89 6.85
CA ALA A 22 0.13 6.03 5.76
C ALA A 22 1.03 6.80 4.79
N VAL A 23 2.23 6.27 4.52
CA VAL A 23 3.12 6.80 3.48
C VAL A 23 2.99 5.95 2.23
N VAL A 24 2.57 6.56 1.14
CA VAL A 24 2.31 5.89 -0.13
C VAL A 24 3.05 6.57 -1.28
N GLY A 25 3.11 5.95 -2.43
CA GLY A 25 3.81 6.46 -3.62
C GLY A 25 4.37 5.32 -4.47
N CYS A 26 4.89 5.62 -5.64
CA CYS A 26 5.49 4.62 -6.51
C CYS A 26 6.90 4.20 -6.05
N ASP A 27 7.51 3.27 -6.76
CA ASP A 27 8.87 2.83 -6.45
C ASP A 27 9.87 3.96 -6.78
N GLY A 28 10.96 4.05 -6.03
CA GLY A 28 11.93 5.15 -6.16
C GLY A 28 11.60 6.44 -5.39
N THR A 29 10.39 6.59 -4.82
CA THR A 29 10.02 7.81 -4.07
C THR A 29 10.62 7.92 -2.66
N GLY A 30 11.32 6.89 -2.15
CA GLY A 30 11.96 6.94 -0.83
C GLY A 30 11.03 6.63 0.36
N LYS A 31 9.86 6.03 0.14
CA LYS A 31 8.88 5.67 1.21
C LYS A 31 9.51 4.98 2.42
N SER A 32 10.30 3.94 2.17
CA SER A 32 10.84 3.11 3.24
C SER A 32 11.86 3.86 4.10
N THR A 33 12.68 4.72 3.48
CA THR A 33 13.60 5.61 4.18
C THR A 33 12.84 6.63 5.00
N LEU A 34 11.88 7.31 4.37
CA LEU A 34 11.06 8.33 5.04
C LEU A 34 10.31 7.74 6.25
N THR A 35 9.67 6.57 6.09
CA THR A 35 8.94 5.94 7.21
C THR A 35 9.84 5.53 8.36
N ALA A 36 11.07 5.07 8.08
CA ALA A 36 12.04 4.73 9.10
C ALA A 36 12.49 5.98 9.89
N ASP A 37 12.84 7.06 9.19
CA ASP A 37 13.29 8.30 9.81
C ASP A 37 12.17 9.02 10.56
N LEU A 38 10.95 9.00 10.04
CA LEU A 38 9.78 9.52 10.74
C LEU A 38 9.57 8.80 12.08
N VAL A 39 9.60 7.46 12.09
CA VAL A 39 9.44 6.70 13.33
C VAL A 39 10.57 6.99 14.29
N LYS A 40 11.82 6.99 13.84
CA LYS A 40 12.99 7.31 14.67
C LYS A 40 12.86 8.68 15.36
N ASN A 41 12.44 9.70 14.63
CA ASN A 41 12.23 11.03 15.18
C ASN A 41 11.04 11.09 16.13
N MET A 42 9.96 10.37 15.84
CA MET A 42 8.75 10.37 16.67
C MET A 42 8.92 9.54 17.94
N GLN A 43 9.78 8.50 17.96
CA GLN A 43 10.10 7.71 19.16
C GLN A 43 10.73 8.57 20.28
N ALA A 44 11.44 9.61 19.93
CA ALA A 44 11.95 10.59 20.91
C ALA A 44 10.84 11.41 21.58
N ARG A 45 9.62 11.44 21.01
CA ARG A 45 8.48 12.24 21.47
C ARG A 45 7.34 11.40 22.04
N GLY A 46 7.37 10.07 21.86
CA GLY A 46 6.32 9.18 22.35
C GLY A 46 6.36 7.81 21.67
N MET A 47 5.40 6.96 22.01
CA MET A 47 5.30 5.62 21.45
C MET A 47 4.92 5.68 19.96
N SER A 48 5.85 5.33 19.12
CA SER A 48 5.62 5.25 17.68
C SER A 48 6.19 3.96 17.10
N GLU A 49 5.53 3.42 16.08
CA GLU A 49 5.90 2.15 15.47
C GLU A 49 5.74 2.19 13.93
N ARG A 50 6.74 1.64 13.21
CA ARG A 50 6.64 1.43 11.77
C ARG A 50 5.94 0.11 11.49
N ARG A 51 4.99 0.13 10.55
CA ARG A 51 4.34 -1.09 10.04
C ARG A 51 4.33 -1.12 8.52
N TYR A 52 4.75 -2.25 7.96
CA TYR A 52 4.62 -2.48 6.53
C TYR A 52 3.23 -3.06 6.22
N LEU A 53 2.47 -2.35 5.39
CA LEU A 53 1.14 -2.76 4.94
C LEU A 53 1.08 -3.08 3.44
N GLY A 54 2.23 -3.26 2.79
CA GLY A 54 2.32 -3.83 1.45
C GLY A 54 2.07 -5.34 1.45
N VAL A 55 2.10 -5.95 0.27
CA VAL A 55 1.89 -7.40 0.10
C VAL A 55 3.14 -8.16 0.48
N LEU A 56 4.31 -7.71 -0.01
CA LEU A 56 5.61 -8.33 0.21
C LEU A 56 6.62 -7.25 0.58
N SER A 57 7.24 -7.36 1.74
CA SER A 57 8.46 -6.59 2.06
C SER A 57 9.67 -7.21 1.34
N GLY A 58 10.76 -6.44 1.18
CA GLY A 58 12.01 -7.00 0.63
C GLY A 58 12.49 -8.25 1.38
N GLU A 59 12.44 -8.21 2.74
CA GLU A 59 12.80 -9.35 3.59
C GLU A 59 11.85 -10.55 3.43
N ASP A 60 10.54 -10.31 3.25
CA ASP A 60 9.57 -11.37 2.99
C ASP A 60 9.72 -11.91 1.56
N GLY A 61 10.08 -11.06 0.59
CA GLY A 61 10.39 -11.45 -0.77
C GLY A 61 11.53 -12.47 -0.83
N ASP A 62 12.59 -12.24 -0.07
CA ASP A 62 13.73 -13.14 0.00
C ASP A 62 13.40 -14.48 0.70
N LYS A 63 12.52 -14.46 1.70
CA LYS A 63 12.01 -15.69 2.33
C LYS A 63 11.12 -16.48 1.38
N ILE A 64 10.32 -15.81 0.56
CA ILE A 64 9.39 -16.44 -0.39
C ILE A 64 10.14 -16.97 -1.61
N LYS A 65 11.21 -16.30 -2.07
CA LYS A 65 12.11 -16.83 -3.11
C LYS A 65 12.73 -18.18 -2.73
N ARG A 66 12.90 -18.43 -1.44
CA ARG A 66 13.41 -19.72 -0.92
C ARG A 66 12.38 -20.84 -0.90
N LEU A 67 11.10 -20.54 -1.15
CA LEU A 67 10.06 -21.57 -1.24
C LEU A 67 10.08 -22.20 -2.65
N PRO A 68 10.27 -23.55 -2.77
CA PRO A 68 10.61 -24.20 -4.05
C PRO A 68 9.57 -24.02 -5.16
N ILE A 69 8.31 -23.80 -4.82
CA ILE A 69 7.24 -23.63 -5.83
C ILE A 69 6.94 -22.15 -6.09
N ILE A 70 6.96 -21.32 -5.04
CA ILE A 70 6.61 -19.90 -5.10
C ILE A 70 7.81 -19.08 -5.60
N GLY A 71 9.03 -19.46 -5.20
CA GLY A 71 10.27 -18.84 -5.64
C GLY A 71 10.43 -18.91 -7.16
N VAL A 72 10.30 -20.10 -7.74
CA VAL A 72 10.39 -20.31 -9.19
C VAL A 72 9.32 -19.53 -9.97
N TRP A 73 8.09 -19.44 -9.46
CA TRP A 73 7.04 -18.66 -10.11
C TRP A 73 7.29 -17.15 -9.99
N LEU A 74 7.72 -16.69 -8.82
CA LEU A 74 8.07 -15.29 -8.58
C LEU A 74 9.30 -14.88 -9.40
N GLU A 75 10.34 -15.73 -9.43
CA GLU A 75 11.51 -15.53 -10.27
C GLU A 75 11.18 -15.54 -11.77
N ARG A 76 10.32 -16.46 -12.23
CA ARG A 76 9.84 -16.46 -13.63
C ARG A 76 9.04 -15.20 -13.95
N ARG A 77 8.32 -14.66 -13.00
CA ARG A 77 7.56 -13.40 -13.18
C ARG A 77 8.46 -12.17 -13.09
N LEU A 78 9.53 -12.22 -12.30
CA LEU A 78 10.56 -11.19 -12.21
C LEU A 78 11.57 -11.29 -13.36
N ALA A 79 11.90 -12.51 -13.81
CA ALA A 79 12.83 -12.76 -14.92
C ALA A 79 12.21 -12.55 -16.31
N LYS A 80 10.88 -12.66 -16.46
CA LYS A 80 10.16 -12.20 -17.65
C LYS A 80 10.01 -10.68 -17.64
N LYS A 81 11.14 -9.98 -17.55
CA LYS A 81 11.32 -8.57 -17.87
C LYS A 81 11.30 -8.35 -19.40
N SER A 82 10.43 -8.99 -20.14
CA SER A 82 10.23 -8.69 -21.53
C SER A 82 8.79 -8.23 -21.78
N SER A 83 8.69 -7.22 -22.57
CA SER A 83 7.57 -6.36 -22.96
C SER A 83 6.19 -7.00 -23.25
N GLU A 84 6.09 -8.32 -23.26
CA GLU A 84 4.81 -9.03 -23.47
C GLU A 84 4.06 -9.38 -22.18
N THR A 85 4.69 -9.31 -21.00
CA THR A 85 4.08 -9.74 -19.74
C THR A 85 3.45 -8.57 -18.98
N GLN A 86 3.74 -7.35 -19.41
CA GLN A 86 3.25 -6.11 -18.78
C GLN A 86 1.94 -5.57 -19.33
N ARG A 87 1.57 -5.92 -20.50
CA ARG A 87 0.14 -5.90 -20.83
C ARG A 87 -0.48 -6.83 -19.83
N MET A 88 -0.97 -6.26 -18.70
CA MET A 88 -1.68 -6.95 -17.60
C MET A 88 -2.21 -8.25 -18.13
N SER A 89 -1.54 -9.35 -17.81
CA SER A 89 -1.90 -10.63 -18.41
C SER A 89 -3.41 -10.73 -18.33
N SER A 90 -4.09 -10.60 -19.44
CA SER A 90 -5.54 -10.70 -19.53
C SER A 90 -6.01 -12.08 -19.08
N LYS A 91 -5.05 -12.99 -18.85
CA LYS A 91 -5.28 -14.35 -18.39
C LYS A 91 -5.37 -14.40 -16.86
N ALA A 92 -6.41 -15.07 -16.39
CA ALA A 92 -6.57 -15.40 -14.99
C ALA A 92 -5.31 -16.11 -14.43
N PRO A 93 -4.89 -15.82 -13.20
CA PRO A 93 -3.82 -16.59 -12.57
C PRO A 93 -4.25 -18.03 -12.39
N PRO A 94 -3.34 -19.01 -12.40
CA PRO A 94 -3.70 -20.40 -12.06
C PRO A 94 -4.21 -20.48 -10.63
N LEU A 95 -5.09 -21.46 -10.33
CA LEU A 95 -5.79 -21.55 -9.04
C LEU A 95 -4.85 -21.51 -7.83
N TRP A 96 -3.71 -22.22 -7.90
CA TRP A 96 -2.72 -22.23 -6.81
C TRP A 96 -2.11 -20.83 -6.56
N ALA A 97 -1.88 -20.04 -7.64
CA ALA A 97 -1.37 -18.67 -7.49
C ALA A 97 -2.44 -17.74 -6.90
N ALA A 98 -3.70 -17.91 -7.29
CA ALA A 98 -4.81 -17.17 -6.71
C ALA A 98 -5.00 -17.47 -5.21
N LEU A 99 -4.83 -18.73 -4.79
CA LEU A 99 -4.85 -19.10 -3.36
C LEU A 99 -3.72 -18.42 -2.59
N ILE A 100 -2.52 -18.38 -3.15
CA ILE A 100 -1.38 -17.66 -2.54
C ILE A 100 -1.67 -16.16 -2.45
N MET A 101 -2.18 -15.55 -3.52
CA MET A 101 -2.57 -14.13 -3.52
C MET A 101 -3.61 -13.84 -2.43
N TYR A 102 -4.60 -14.72 -2.30
CA TYR A 102 -5.62 -14.59 -1.27
C TYR A 102 -5.02 -14.72 0.15
N ALA A 103 -4.08 -15.65 0.35
CA ALA A 103 -3.38 -15.80 1.64
C ALA A 103 -2.59 -14.53 2.02
N PHE A 104 -1.92 -13.88 1.05
CA PHE A 104 -1.28 -12.59 1.27
C PHE A 104 -2.28 -11.48 1.64
N SER A 105 -3.43 -11.47 1.01
CA SER A 105 -4.51 -10.53 1.30
C SER A 105 -5.04 -10.73 2.73
N LEU A 106 -5.19 -11.98 3.19
CA LEU A 106 -5.54 -12.29 4.58
C LEU A 106 -4.45 -11.84 5.58
N ARG A 107 -3.18 -12.08 5.27
CA ARG A 107 -2.04 -11.60 6.07
C ARG A 107 -2.06 -10.07 6.17
N ARG A 108 -2.33 -9.38 5.07
CA ARG A 108 -2.44 -7.92 5.03
C ARG A 108 -3.55 -7.41 5.95
N MET A 109 -4.73 -8.03 5.91
CA MET A 109 -5.83 -7.74 6.83
C MET A 109 -5.43 -8.00 8.30
N ALA A 110 -4.73 -9.09 8.58
CA ALA A 110 -4.24 -9.37 9.94
C ALA A 110 -3.25 -8.29 10.44
N ASN A 111 -2.36 -7.82 9.56
CA ASN A 111 -1.45 -6.72 9.87
C ASN A 111 -2.21 -5.40 10.13
N LEU A 112 -3.22 -5.08 9.33
CA LEU A 112 -4.06 -3.91 9.55
C LEU A 112 -4.84 -3.99 10.87
N ARG A 113 -5.30 -5.18 11.26
CA ARG A 113 -5.91 -5.40 12.59
C ARG A 113 -4.91 -5.15 13.73
N LYS A 114 -3.64 -5.54 13.56
CA LYS A 114 -2.58 -5.22 14.53
C LYS A 114 -2.35 -3.73 14.64
N VAL A 115 -2.29 -3.02 13.50
CA VAL A 115 -2.21 -1.56 13.47
C VAL A 115 -3.34 -0.93 14.27
N ARG A 116 -4.60 -1.33 14.03
CA ARG A 116 -5.76 -0.83 14.78
C ARG A 116 -5.68 -1.09 16.29
N ARG A 117 -5.09 -2.22 16.71
CA ARG A 117 -4.89 -2.48 18.14
C ARG A 117 -3.83 -1.57 18.76
N LEU A 118 -2.75 -1.30 18.01
CA LEU A 118 -1.68 -0.39 18.46
C LEU A 118 -2.21 1.04 18.60
N THR A 119 -2.90 1.55 17.60
CA THR A 119 -3.44 2.92 17.66
C THR A 119 -4.48 3.09 18.78
N LYS A 120 -5.31 2.08 19.04
CA LYS A 120 -6.21 2.07 20.20
C LYS A 120 -5.48 2.12 21.56
N ARG A 121 -4.22 1.71 21.61
CA ARG A 121 -3.36 1.81 22.79
C ARG A 121 -2.60 3.16 22.87
N GLY A 122 -2.88 4.09 21.96
CA GLY A 122 -2.21 5.38 21.89
C GLY A 122 -0.85 5.35 21.18
N VAL A 123 -0.50 4.28 20.49
CA VAL A 123 0.72 4.19 19.70
C VAL A 123 0.49 4.90 18.36
N LEU A 124 1.34 5.86 18.01
CA LEU A 124 1.38 6.44 16.68
C LEU A 124 1.93 5.38 15.70
N VAL A 125 1.17 5.03 14.68
CA VAL A 125 1.63 4.07 13.67
C VAL A 125 1.88 4.77 12.35
N ILE A 126 3.10 4.60 11.81
CA ILE A 126 3.48 5.07 10.49
C ILE A 126 3.59 3.84 9.59
N SER A 127 2.68 3.73 8.63
CA SER A 127 2.70 2.59 7.70
C SER A 127 3.43 2.92 6.40
N ASP A 128 4.26 1.96 5.97
CA ASP A 128 4.82 1.92 4.63
C ASP A 128 3.84 1.15 3.74
N ARG A 129 3.25 1.83 2.78
CA ARG A 129 2.11 1.43 1.94
C ARG A 129 0.77 1.34 2.69
N TYR A 130 -0.31 1.32 1.91
CA TYR A 130 -1.67 1.14 2.45
C TYR A 130 -2.56 0.39 1.45
N PRO A 131 -3.42 -0.55 1.90
CA PRO A 131 -4.35 -1.26 1.03
C PRO A 131 -5.43 -0.32 0.47
N GLN A 132 -5.74 -0.48 -0.80
CA GLN A 132 -6.81 0.24 -1.48
C GLN A 132 -7.70 -0.74 -2.26
N ALA A 133 -8.94 -0.37 -2.57
CA ALA A 133 -9.91 -1.19 -3.29
C ALA A 133 -10.37 -0.57 -4.62
N GLU A 134 -9.73 0.53 -5.05
CA GLU A 134 -10.14 1.32 -6.22
C GLU A 134 -9.58 0.75 -7.51
N VAL A 135 -8.37 0.18 -7.45
CA VAL A 135 -7.67 -0.39 -8.61
C VAL A 135 -7.16 -1.78 -8.27
N SER A 136 -7.46 -2.75 -9.13
CA SER A 136 -6.97 -4.12 -8.98
C SER A 136 -5.49 -4.24 -9.31
N GLY A 137 -4.79 -5.09 -8.57
CA GLY A 137 -3.37 -5.42 -8.75
C GLY A 137 -2.55 -5.15 -7.49
N PHE A 138 -1.77 -6.16 -7.07
CA PHE A 138 -0.84 -6.02 -5.94
C PHE A 138 0.20 -4.93 -6.15
N TYR A 139 0.51 -4.66 -7.40
CA TYR A 139 1.42 -3.60 -7.80
C TYR A 139 0.95 -2.22 -7.37
N TYR A 140 -0.38 -2.01 -7.31
CA TYR A 140 -1.04 -0.80 -6.85
C TYR A 140 -1.55 -0.88 -5.41
N ASP A 141 -1.13 -1.88 -4.65
CA ASP A 141 -1.62 -2.17 -3.31
C ASP A 141 -3.12 -2.55 -3.24
N GLY A 142 -3.69 -2.98 -4.37
CA GLY A 142 -5.07 -3.43 -4.52
C GLY A 142 -5.24 -4.95 -4.57
N PRO A 143 -6.47 -5.46 -4.84
CA PRO A 143 -6.76 -6.89 -4.98
C PRO A 143 -5.90 -7.54 -6.07
N GLY A 144 -5.23 -8.64 -5.75
CA GLY A 144 -4.26 -9.26 -6.66
C GLY A 144 -4.88 -10.14 -7.73
N ILE A 145 -5.97 -10.85 -7.41
CA ILE A 145 -6.62 -11.81 -8.33
C ILE A 145 -7.32 -11.06 -9.47
N GLY A 146 -8.05 -9.95 -9.14
CA GLY A 146 -8.79 -9.15 -10.10
C GLY A 146 -10.01 -9.89 -10.66
N ILE A 147 -11.20 -9.48 -10.24
CA ILE A 147 -12.45 -10.14 -10.63
C ILE A 147 -12.70 -10.05 -12.15
N GLU A 148 -12.21 -9.02 -12.78
CA GLU A 148 -12.31 -8.74 -14.22
C GLU A 148 -11.49 -9.72 -15.08
N ARG A 149 -10.59 -10.50 -14.48
CA ARG A 149 -9.67 -11.43 -15.15
C ARG A 149 -10.09 -12.88 -15.07
N VAL A 150 -11.09 -13.20 -14.25
CA VAL A 150 -11.48 -14.58 -13.95
C VAL A 150 -12.82 -14.92 -14.58
N SER A 151 -12.93 -16.13 -15.14
CA SER A 151 -14.12 -16.61 -15.82
C SER A 151 -14.68 -17.94 -15.26
N SER A 152 -13.95 -18.61 -14.37
CA SER A 152 -14.39 -19.87 -13.78
C SER A 152 -15.08 -19.65 -12.42
N GLY A 153 -16.10 -20.45 -12.07
CA GLY A 153 -16.89 -20.29 -10.86
C GLY A 153 -16.08 -20.22 -9.56
N TRP A 154 -15.11 -21.12 -9.36
CA TRP A 154 -14.23 -21.09 -8.18
C TRP A 154 -13.30 -19.89 -8.14
N MET A 155 -12.76 -19.50 -9.28
CA MET A 155 -11.87 -18.34 -9.39
C MET A 155 -12.65 -17.05 -9.16
N THR A 156 -13.84 -16.93 -9.70
CA THR A 156 -14.73 -15.78 -9.47
C THR A 156 -15.08 -15.66 -7.99
N TYR A 157 -15.44 -16.77 -7.34
CA TYR A 157 -15.72 -16.78 -5.90
C TYR A 157 -14.53 -16.30 -5.07
N LEU A 158 -13.31 -16.77 -5.38
CA LEU A 158 -12.09 -16.37 -4.66
C LEU A 158 -11.75 -14.90 -4.90
N ALA A 159 -11.88 -14.41 -6.14
CA ALA A 159 -11.68 -13.01 -6.50
C ALA A 159 -12.68 -12.08 -5.81
N GLU A 160 -13.95 -12.48 -5.72
CA GLU A 160 -14.96 -11.73 -4.98
C GLU A 160 -14.66 -11.68 -3.49
N ARG A 161 -14.23 -12.78 -2.89
CA ARG A 161 -13.83 -12.80 -1.47
C ARG A 161 -12.63 -11.88 -1.22
N GLU A 162 -11.64 -11.88 -2.11
CA GLU A 162 -10.51 -10.98 -2.04
C GLU A 162 -10.96 -9.52 -2.18
N ARG A 163 -11.81 -9.21 -3.17
CA ARG A 163 -12.38 -7.87 -3.37
C ARG A 163 -13.09 -7.36 -2.11
N ARG A 164 -13.98 -8.18 -1.53
CA ARG A 164 -14.68 -7.83 -0.27
C ARG A 164 -13.72 -7.60 0.88
N LEU A 165 -12.62 -8.36 0.94
CA LEU A 165 -11.56 -8.19 1.94
C LEU A 165 -10.87 -6.84 1.78
N TYR A 166 -10.53 -6.43 0.55
CA TYR A 166 -9.93 -5.13 0.26
C TYR A 166 -10.90 -3.97 0.51
N GLN A 167 -12.17 -4.12 0.15
CA GLN A 167 -13.20 -3.13 0.50
C GLN A 167 -13.28 -2.94 2.02
N LYS A 168 -13.26 -4.04 2.78
CA LYS A 168 -13.22 -3.97 4.24
C LYS A 168 -11.95 -3.31 4.78
N MET A 169 -10.79 -3.51 4.15
CA MET A 169 -9.55 -2.82 4.51
C MET A 169 -9.62 -1.32 4.18
N ALA A 170 -10.14 -0.97 3.01
CA ALA A 170 -10.29 0.41 2.56
C ALA A 170 -11.27 1.23 3.43
N ASN A 171 -12.26 0.57 4.05
CA ASN A 171 -13.17 1.22 5.00
C ASN A 171 -12.48 1.63 6.31
N TYR A 172 -11.30 1.12 6.60
CA TYR A 172 -10.45 1.61 7.68
C TYR A 172 -9.54 2.71 7.15
N ARG A 173 -9.98 3.96 7.17
CA ARG A 173 -9.22 5.10 6.64
C ARG A 173 -8.10 5.52 7.60
N PRO A 174 -6.88 5.77 7.12
CA PRO A 174 -5.84 6.40 7.95
C PRO A 174 -6.22 7.85 8.28
N GLU A 175 -5.68 8.37 9.37
CA GLU A 175 -5.85 9.78 9.75
C GLU A 175 -5.22 10.71 8.72
N LEU A 176 -4.09 10.29 8.18
CA LEU A 176 -3.36 11.03 7.16
C LEU A 176 -2.72 10.04 6.18
N VAL A 177 -2.80 10.37 4.91
CA VAL A 177 -2.02 9.75 3.85
C VAL A 177 -1.00 10.77 3.37
N ILE A 178 0.28 10.47 3.49
CA ILE A 178 1.37 11.22 2.86
C ILE A 178 1.69 10.51 1.55
N ARG A 179 1.37 11.14 0.43
CA ARG A 179 1.70 10.63 -0.89
C ARG A 179 2.96 11.28 -1.41
N LEU A 180 3.96 10.46 -1.67
CA LEU A 180 5.20 10.90 -2.30
C LEU A 180 5.04 10.85 -3.82
N ASP A 181 5.00 12.01 -4.45
CA ASP A 181 4.93 12.13 -5.90
C ASP A 181 6.34 12.29 -6.50
N ILE A 182 6.51 11.76 -7.70
CA ILE A 182 7.76 11.80 -8.47
C ILE A 182 7.40 11.82 -9.96
N ASP A 183 8.23 12.46 -10.78
CA ASP A 183 8.16 12.28 -12.24
C ASP A 183 8.88 11.00 -12.68
N ILE A 184 8.61 10.60 -13.92
CA ILE A 184 9.13 9.36 -14.48
C ILE A 184 10.65 9.40 -14.62
N GLU A 185 11.21 10.54 -15.03
CA GLU A 185 12.65 10.70 -15.27
C GLU A 185 13.44 10.49 -13.98
N THR A 186 13.02 11.14 -12.90
CA THR A 186 13.63 10.98 -11.58
C THR A 186 13.42 9.57 -11.03
N ALA A 187 12.25 8.96 -11.27
CA ALA A 187 11.96 7.62 -10.81
C ALA A 187 12.85 6.58 -11.49
N LEU A 188 13.06 6.68 -12.82
CA LEU A 188 13.95 5.83 -13.59
C LEU A 188 15.43 6.04 -13.21
N ALA A 189 15.85 7.29 -13.00
CA ALA A 189 17.20 7.59 -12.53
C ALA A 189 17.51 6.92 -11.18
N ARG A 190 16.52 6.85 -10.27
CA ARG A 190 16.66 6.18 -8.97
C ARG A 190 16.50 4.67 -9.03
N LYS A 191 15.81 4.14 -10.05
CA LYS A 191 15.49 2.73 -10.23
C LYS A 191 15.62 2.32 -11.71
N PRO A 192 16.85 2.31 -12.25
CA PRO A 192 17.10 2.03 -13.67
C PRO A 192 16.71 0.59 -14.09
N ASP A 193 16.56 -0.32 -13.11
CA ASP A 193 16.14 -1.70 -13.37
C ASP A 193 14.64 -1.87 -13.61
N HIS A 194 13.83 -0.81 -13.43
CA HIS A 194 12.40 -0.86 -13.68
C HIS A 194 12.08 -0.58 -15.14
N ASP A 195 11.00 -1.19 -15.62
CA ASP A 195 10.46 -0.92 -16.94
C ASP A 195 9.80 0.47 -16.96
N ASP A 196 10.10 1.25 -18.01
CA ASP A 196 9.62 2.62 -18.16
C ASP A 196 8.08 2.68 -18.24
N GLU A 197 7.47 1.81 -19.05
CA GLU A 197 6.01 1.79 -19.25
C GLU A 197 5.28 1.40 -17.96
N GLU A 198 5.81 0.41 -17.23
CA GLU A 198 5.26 -0.03 -15.95
C GLU A 198 5.33 1.09 -14.89
N LEU A 199 6.43 1.81 -14.85
CA LEU A 199 6.63 2.87 -13.89
C LEU A 199 5.73 4.08 -14.19
N ARG A 200 5.57 4.44 -15.48
CA ARG A 200 4.61 5.47 -15.94
C ARG A 200 3.19 5.13 -15.53
N ASP A 201 2.77 3.89 -15.81
CA ASP A 201 1.44 3.40 -15.44
C ASP A 201 1.23 3.50 -13.92
N LYS A 202 2.22 3.09 -13.13
CA LYS A 202 2.14 3.15 -11.67
C LYS A 202 2.03 4.58 -11.16
N ILE A 203 2.82 5.50 -11.67
CA ILE A 203 2.76 6.92 -11.30
C ILE A 203 1.35 7.45 -11.60
N CYS A 204 0.86 7.23 -12.82
CA CYS A 204 -0.45 7.70 -13.27
C CYS A 204 -1.60 7.13 -12.42
N VAL A 205 -1.53 5.84 -12.08
CA VAL A 205 -2.57 5.18 -11.27
C VAL A 205 -2.51 5.63 -9.82
N MET A 206 -1.31 5.70 -9.22
CA MET A 206 -1.15 6.10 -7.81
C MET A 206 -1.62 7.52 -7.54
N GLN A 207 -1.49 8.44 -8.50
CA GLN A 207 -2.00 9.81 -8.39
C GLN A 207 -3.53 9.87 -8.34
N LYS A 208 -4.23 8.89 -8.90
CA LYS A 208 -5.70 8.84 -8.98
C LYS A 208 -6.37 8.11 -7.80
N ILE A 209 -5.59 7.39 -6.99
CA ILE A 209 -6.12 6.67 -5.82
C ILE A 209 -6.43 7.68 -4.71
N ASN A 210 -7.64 7.64 -4.16
CA ASN A 210 -8.09 8.55 -3.11
C ASN A 210 -8.21 7.89 -1.72
N TYR A 211 -7.86 6.61 -1.60
CA TYR A 211 -7.88 5.85 -0.34
C TYR A 211 -9.21 5.98 0.42
N ASN A 212 -10.31 5.83 -0.30
CA ASN A 212 -11.68 5.95 0.22
C ASN A 212 -11.92 7.31 0.90
N HIS A 213 -11.51 8.40 0.22
CA HIS A 213 -11.62 9.79 0.70
C HIS A 213 -10.85 10.07 2.01
N ALA A 214 -9.72 9.41 2.21
CA ALA A 214 -8.79 9.78 3.28
C ALA A 214 -8.18 11.17 3.04
N ARG A 215 -7.74 11.83 4.11
CA ARG A 215 -6.98 13.08 3.99
C ARG A 215 -5.62 12.79 3.36
N ILE A 216 -5.39 13.27 2.14
CA ILE A 216 -4.12 13.07 1.42
C ILE A 216 -3.36 14.40 1.37
N ILE A 217 -2.10 14.37 1.76
CA ILE A 217 -1.13 15.45 1.52
C ILE A 217 -0.06 14.90 0.58
N VAL A 218 0.19 15.65 -0.49
CA VAL A 218 1.19 15.30 -1.50
C VAL A 218 2.49 16.00 -1.19
N LEU A 219 3.59 15.25 -1.15
CA LEU A 219 4.94 15.77 -1.03
C LEU A 219 5.74 15.44 -2.28
N ASP A 220 6.47 16.42 -2.81
CA ASP A 220 7.34 16.22 -3.96
C ASP A 220 8.64 15.53 -3.54
N SER A 221 8.80 14.27 -3.93
CA SER A 221 9.99 13.50 -3.57
C SER A 221 11.25 13.86 -4.36
N ARG A 222 11.16 14.82 -5.31
CA ARG A 222 12.30 15.38 -6.03
C ARG A 222 13.03 16.44 -5.19
N ALA A 223 12.29 17.07 -4.26
CA ALA A 223 12.88 18.05 -3.35
C ALA A 223 14.00 17.43 -2.50
N PRO A 224 14.93 18.23 -1.96
CA PRO A 224 15.96 17.74 -1.06
C PRO A 224 15.34 16.94 0.09
N TYR A 225 15.91 15.77 0.38
CA TYR A 225 15.34 14.83 1.34
C TYR A 225 15.04 15.46 2.71
N ASN A 226 15.93 16.31 3.22
CA ASN A 226 15.74 16.98 4.50
C ASN A 226 14.51 17.90 4.51
N SER A 227 14.17 18.51 3.38
CA SER A 227 12.96 19.32 3.24
C SER A 227 11.70 18.45 3.29
N VAL A 228 11.69 17.34 2.55
CA VAL A 228 10.59 16.37 2.56
C VAL A 228 10.40 15.78 3.96
N LEU A 229 11.48 15.39 4.62
CA LEU A 229 11.45 14.86 5.99
C LEU A 229 10.91 15.91 6.98
N SER A 230 11.38 17.16 6.91
CA SER A 230 10.92 18.23 7.79
C SER A 230 9.42 18.49 7.64
N GLU A 231 8.92 18.53 6.40
CA GLU A 231 7.49 18.72 6.14
C GLU A 231 6.66 17.53 6.61
N ALA A 232 7.12 16.32 6.31
CA ALA A 232 6.45 15.09 6.79
C ALA A 232 6.43 15.02 8.32
N LEU A 233 7.51 15.43 9.03
CA LEU A 233 7.54 15.48 10.49
C LEU A 233 6.53 16.47 11.06
N LYS A 234 6.34 17.64 10.45
CA LYS A 234 5.29 18.60 10.88
C LYS A 234 3.90 17.96 10.78
N LEU A 235 3.61 17.30 9.66
CA LEU A 235 2.34 16.63 9.44
C LEU A 235 2.10 15.49 10.44
N VAL A 236 3.10 14.64 10.66
CA VAL A 236 3.01 13.52 11.61
C VAL A 236 2.89 14.01 13.04
N SER A 237 3.60 15.10 13.40
CA SER A 237 3.49 15.69 14.74
C SER A 237 2.09 16.22 15.04
N SER A 238 1.41 16.81 14.06
CA SER A 238 0.02 17.25 14.24
C SER A 238 -0.93 16.07 14.52
N VAL A 239 -0.74 14.94 13.83
CA VAL A 239 -1.51 13.70 14.10
C VAL A 239 -1.22 13.15 15.50
N ALA A 240 0.05 13.14 15.92
CA ALA A 240 0.43 12.69 17.26
C ALA A 240 -0.21 13.52 18.37
N GLN A 241 -0.24 14.85 18.23
CA GLN A 241 -0.89 15.74 19.19
C GLN A 241 -2.40 15.45 19.30
N HIS A 242 -3.11 15.25 18.18
CA HIS A 242 -4.52 14.88 18.19
C HIS A 242 -4.78 13.54 18.90
N THR A 243 -3.86 12.58 18.74
CA THR A 243 -3.99 11.26 19.37
C THR A 243 -3.82 11.34 20.87
N HIS A 244 -2.86 12.12 21.36
CA HIS A 244 -2.63 12.33 22.79
C HIS A 244 -3.77 13.12 23.46
N LEU A 245 -4.30 14.17 22.81
CA LEU A 245 -5.43 14.93 23.29
C LEU A 245 -6.69 14.07 23.42
N LYS A 246 -6.96 13.21 22.43
CA LYS A 246 -8.12 12.29 22.51
C LYS A 246 -8.01 11.29 23.66
N LYS A 247 -6.81 10.81 23.97
CA LYS A 247 -6.58 9.89 25.08
C LYS A 247 -6.80 10.59 26.43
N ALA A 248 -6.26 11.80 26.61
CA ALA A 248 -6.43 12.60 27.83
C ALA A 248 -7.90 13.01 28.11
N LEU A 249 -8.74 13.06 27.07
CA LEU A 249 -10.19 13.36 27.22
C LEU A 249 -11.05 12.11 27.46
N SER A 250 -10.47 10.91 27.32
CA SER A 250 -11.16 9.62 27.49
C SER A 250 -10.81 8.91 28.82
N GLU A 251 -9.84 9.43 29.56
CA GLU A 251 -9.46 9.07 30.94
C GLU A 251 -10.13 10.05 31.94
#